data_b104a6873d65f8c09db858da0f1c086b
#
_entry.id   b104a6873d65f8c09db858da0f1c086b
#
_cell.length_a   1.000
_cell.length_b   1.000
_cell.length_c   1.000
_cell.angle_alpha   90.00
_cell.angle_beta   90.00
_cell.angle_gamma   90.00
#
_symmetry.space_group_name_H-M   'P 1'
#
loop_
_entity.id
_entity.type
_entity.pdbx_description
1 polymer ?
#
loop_
_entity_poly.entity_id
_entity_poly.type
_entity_poly.pdbx_seq_one_letter_code
_entity_poly.pdbx_strand_id
1 'polypeptide(L)'
;MVTLCGSTRFKEQFLEAQKRLTLEGNIVISVGLFGHSGDEEVWTEGTKEMLDNMHKRKIDMADSIYVINVGGYIGESTRSEIEYATRNGKEVEYLEPLKKD
;
A
#
# COMPACT_ATOMS: atom_id res chain seq x y z
N MET A 1 -13.28 4.42 2.13
CA MET A 1 -12.19 3.74 2.81
C MET A 1 -11.08 3.44 1.81
N VAL A 2 -9.85 3.77 2.17
CA VAL A 2 -8.70 3.64 1.27
C VAL A 2 -7.60 2.81 1.94
N THR A 3 -7.01 1.88 1.19
CA THR A 3 -5.87 1.08 1.65
C THR A 3 -4.61 1.56 0.98
N LEU A 4 -3.58 1.85 1.77
CA LEU A 4 -2.27 2.26 1.25
C LEU A 4 -1.47 1.05 0.80
N CYS A 5 -0.89 1.13 -0.38
CA CYS A 5 -0.02 0.10 -0.96
C CYS A 5 1.30 0.74 -1.36
N GLY A 6 2.36 -0.03 -1.40
CA GLY A 6 3.67 0.48 -1.80
C GLY A 6 4.80 -0.20 -1.06
N SER A 7 6.03 0.14 -1.43
CA SER A 7 7.20 -0.39 -0.75
C SER A 7 7.31 0.17 0.67
N THR A 8 7.53 -0.72 1.64
CA THR A 8 7.68 -0.32 3.04
C THR A 8 8.96 0.49 3.31
N ARG A 9 9.82 0.66 2.30
CA ARG A 9 10.97 1.57 2.39
C ARG A 9 10.54 3.05 2.44
N PHE A 10 9.32 3.35 1.99
CA PHE A 10 8.81 4.72 1.93
C PHE A 10 7.97 5.07 3.15
N LYS A 11 8.45 4.73 4.34
CA LYS A 11 7.71 4.92 5.60
C LYS A 11 7.22 6.35 5.79
N GLU A 12 8.08 7.35 5.54
CA GLU A 12 7.69 8.74 5.71
C GLU A 12 6.55 9.15 4.80
N GLN A 13 6.59 8.72 3.55
CA GLN A 13 5.55 9.02 2.57
C GLN A 13 4.24 8.31 2.91
N PHE A 14 4.31 7.10 3.46
CA PHE A 14 3.13 6.42 3.99
C PHE A 14 2.47 7.23 5.10
N LEU A 15 3.27 7.73 6.04
CA LEU A 15 2.74 8.50 7.17
C LEU A 15 2.16 9.83 6.72
N GLU A 16 2.79 10.50 5.76
CA GLU A 16 2.27 11.75 5.20
C GLU A 16 0.95 11.52 4.46
N ALA A 17 0.88 10.49 3.62
CA ALA A 17 -0.33 10.17 2.88
C ALA A 17 -1.46 9.79 3.84
N GLN A 18 -1.16 8.98 4.85
CA GLN A 18 -2.13 8.58 5.86
C GLN A 18 -2.73 9.82 6.55
N LYS A 19 -1.89 10.75 6.95
CA LYS A 19 -2.34 11.98 7.61
C LYS A 19 -3.21 12.82 6.68
N ARG A 20 -2.74 13.05 5.46
CA ARG A 20 -3.46 13.88 4.49
C ARG A 20 -4.83 13.29 4.15
N LEU A 21 -4.87 12.02 3.83
CA LEU A 21 -6.12 11.35 3.46
C LEU A 21 -7.10 11.30 4.63
N THR A 22 -6.59 11.12 5.85
CA THR A 22 -7.42 11.14 7.06
C THR A 22 -8.05 12.53 7.26
N LEU A 23 -7.25 13.59 7.07
CA LEU A 23 -7.75 14.96 7.19
C LEU A 23 -8.77 15.30 6.09
N GLU A 24 -8.71 14.62 4.97
CA GLU A 24 -9.70 14.76 3.89
C GLU A 24 -10.98 13.97 4.15
N GLY A 25 -11.05 13.23 5.25
CA GLY A 25 -12.25 12.51 5.65
C GLY A 25 -12.27 11.04 5.30
N ASN A 26 -11.14 10.47 4.89
CA ASN A 26 -11.06 9.05 4.54
C ASN A 26 -10.70 8.18 5.74
N ILE A 27 -11.31 7.00 5.81
CA ILE A 27 -10.81 5.95 6.70
C ILE A 27 -9.64 5.31 5.96
N VAL A 28 -8.45 5.33 6.59
CA VAL A 28 -7.22 4.86 5.96
C VAL A 28 -6.73 3.58 6.61
N ILE A 29 -6.44 2.57 5.80
CA ILE A 29 -5.85 1.31 6.25
C ILE A 29 -4.43 1.28 5.69
N SER A 30 -3.44 1.09 6.57
CA SER A 30 -2.04 1.06 6.17
C SER A 30 -1.43 -0.33 6.38
N VAL A 31 -0.12 -0.44 6.11
CA VAL A 31 0.58 -1.73 6.12
C VAL A 31 0.83 -2.30 7.52
N GLY A 32 0.81 -1.47 8.54
CA GLY A 32 1.06 -1.91 9.91
C GLY A 32 2.52 -2.08 10.28
N LEU A 33 3.31 -2.76 9.45
CA LEU A 33 4.74 -2.97 9.67
C LEU A 33 5.53 -2.49 8.45
N PHE A 34 6.68 -1.89 8.71
CA PHE A 34 7.57 -1.38 7.66
C PHE A 34 8.87 -2.18 7.65
N GLY A 35 8.84 -3.36 7.02
CA GLY A 35 9.97 -4.29 7.02
C GLY A 35 11.27 -3.71 6.48
N HIS A 36 11.20 -2.84 5.44
CA HIS A 36 12.38 -2.19 4.88
C HIS A 36 12.79 -0.93 5.65
N SER A 37 12.07 -0.59 6.73
CA SER A 37 12.32 0.62 7.51
C SER A 37 12.35 0.35 9.01
N GLY A 38 12.85 -0.82 9.41
CA GLY A 38 13.16 -1.13 10.79
C GLY A 38 12.37 -2.24 11.45
N ASP A 39 11.21 -2.62 10.91
CA ASP A 39 10.38 -3.67 11.51
C ASP A 39 10.84 -5.05 11.05
N GLU A 40 11.87 -5.57 11.70
CA GLU A 40 12.54 -6.82 11.31
C GLU A 40 11.65 -8.07 11.46
N GLU A 41 10.61 -7.99 12.27
CA GLU A 41 9.66 -9.09 12.46
C GLU A 41 9.03 -9.56 11.16
N VAL A 42 8.94 -8.68 10.15
CA VAL A 42 8.41 -9.02 8.82
C VAL A 42 9.20 -10.18 8.20
N TRP A 43 10.50 -10.26 8.51
CA TRP A 43 11.40 -11.25 7.90
C TRP A 43 11.46 -12.58 8.65
N THR A 44 10.68 -12.72 9.72
CA THR A 44 10.52 -13.99 10.43
C THR A 44 9.78 -14.96 9.52
N GLU A 45 10.16 -16.24 9.55
CA GLU A 45 9.57 -17.27 8.71
C GLU A 45 8.04 -17.27 8.79
N GLY A 46 7.40 -17.20 7.63
CA GLY A 46 5.94 -17.21 7.50
C GLY A 46 5.26 -15.85 7.71
N THR A 47 5.95 -14.88 8.30
CA THR A 47 5.34 -13.59 8.62
C THR A 47 5.06 -12.77 7.37
N LYS A 48 6.01 -12.73 6.43
CA LYS A 48 5.82 -11.97 5.20
C LYS A 48 4.64 -12.50 4.40
N GLU A 49 4.52 -13.81 4.29
CA GLU A 49 3.39 -14.43 3.57
C GLU A 49 2.06 -14.10 4.24
N MET A 50 2.02 -14.19 5.57
CA MET A 50 0.83 -13.84 6.35
C MET A 50 0.43 -12.38 6.11
N LEU A 51 1.41 -11.47 6.10
CA LEU A 51 1.17 -10.04 5.89
C LEU A 51 0.71 -9.76 4.45
N ASP A 52 1.28 -10.45 3.47
CA ASP A 52 0.86 -10.29 2.08
C ASP A 52 -0.60 -10.72 1.90
N ASN A 53 -0.99 -11.84 2.51
CA ASN A 53 -2.37 -12.31 2.46
C ASN A 53 -3.32 -11.37 3.21
N MET A 54 -2.88 -10.86 4.36
CA MET A 54 -3.66 -9.90 5.14
C MET A 54 -3.88 -8.61 4.34
N HIS A 55 -2.87 -8.17 3.61
CA HIS A 55 -2.98 -6.93 2.85
C HIS A 55 -4.04 -7.03 1.76
N LYS A 56 -4.18 -8.19 1.12
CA LYS A 56 -5.25 -8.41 0.14
C LYS A 56 -6.63 -8.29 0.79
N ARG A 57 -6.78 -8.76 2.03
CA ARG A 57 -8.04 -8.56 2.77
C ARG A 57 -8.29 -7.10 3.07
N LYS A 58 -7.24 -6.35 3.36
CA LYS A 58 -7.36 -4.89 3.57
C LYS A 58 -7.87 -4.20 2.29
N ILE A 59 -7.38 -4.66 1.13
CA ILE A 59 -7.85 -4.16 -0.16
C ILE A 59 -9.33 -4.51 -0.35
N ASP A 60 -9.74 -5.73 0.01
CA ASP A 60 -11.14 -6.15 -0.10
C ASP A 60 -12.07 -5.25 0.70
N MET A 61 -11.63 -4.77 1.85
CA MET A 61 -12.43 -3.92 2.74
C MET A 61 -12.55 -2.48 2.24
N ALA A 62 -11.68 -2.05 1.35
CA ALA A 62 -11.61 -0.67 0.90
C ALA A 62 -12.36 -0.45 -0.41
N ASP A 63 -12.68 0.81 -0.68
CA ASP A 63 -13.27 1.23 -1.95
C ASP A 63 -12.18 1.47 -3.00
N SER A 64 -11.01 1.87 -2.52
CA SER A 64 -9.87 2.22 -3.38
C SER A 64 -8.55 1.88 -2.71
N ILE A 65 -7.48 1.85 -3.51
CA ILE A 65 -6.13 1.80 -3.00
C ILE A 65 -5.38 3.07 -3.42
N TYR A 66 -4.43 3.47 -2.59
CA TYR A 66 -3.56 4.61 -2.87
C TYR A 66 -2.13 4.11 -2.86
N VAL A 67 -1.46 4.18 -4.01
CA VAL A 67 -0.13 3.60 -4.21
C VAL A 67 0.95 4.64 -3.92
N ILE A 68 1.83 4.31 -2.98
CA ILE A 68 2.96 5.16 -2.62
C ILE A 68 4.12 4.82 -3.55
N ASN A 69 4.17 5.48 -4.69
CA ASN A 69 5.15 5.20 -5.75
C ASN A 69 6.19 6.32 -5.88
N VAL A 70 6.95 6.51 -4.82
CA VAL A 70 8.00 7.55 -4.79
C VAL A 70 8.98 7.35 -5.94
N GLY A 71 9.20 8.41 -6.73
CA GLY A 71 10.07 8.34 -7.90
C GLY A 71 9.54 7.40 -9.00
N GLY A 72 8.28 7.02 -8.92
CA GLY A 72 7.68 6.08 -9.86
C GLY A 72 7.95 4.62 -9.52
N TYR A 73 8.62 4.34 -8.40
CA TYR A 73 8.98 2.97 -8.04
C TYR A 73 7.76 2.15 -7.61
N ILE A 74 7.56 1.02 -8.27
CA ILE A 74 6.53 0.04 -7.93
C ILE A 74 7.21 -1.32 -7.89
N GLY A 75 7.32 -1.89 -6.70
CA GLY A 75 7.92 -3.21 -6.52
C GLY A 75 6.98 -4.33 -6.92
N GLU A 76 7.48 -5.55 -6.88
CA GLU A 76 6.75 -6.73 -7.31
C GLU A 76 5.49 -6.99 -6.48
N SER A 77 5.61 -6.90 -5.15
CA SER A 77 4.46 -7.08 -4.25
C SER A 77 3.38 -6.02 -4.50
N THR A 78 3.80 -4.77 -4.69
CA THR A 78 2.87 -3.67 -4.96
C THR A 78 2.18 -3.86 -6.30
N ARG A 79 2.90 -4.32 -7.32
CA ARG A 79 2.31 -4.62 -8.62
C ARG A 79 1.22 -5.68 -8.50
N SER A 80 1.49 -6.73 -7.73
CA SER A 80 0.50 -7.78 -7.47
C SER A 80 -0.75 -7.21 -6.79
N GLU A 81 -0.57 -6.29 -5.86
CA GLU A 81 -1.68 -5.64 -5.16
C GLU A 81 -2.51 -4.75 -6.09
N ILE A 82 -1.84 -4.03 -6.99
CA ILE A 82 -2.52 -3.21 -7.99
C ILE A 82 -3.37 -4.09 -8.91
N GLU A 83 -2.82 -5.20 -9.38
CA GLU A 83 -3.53 -6.15 -10.22
C GLU A 83 -4.75 -6.73 -9.48
N TYR A 84 -4.56 -7.11 -8.23
CA TYR A 84 -5.62 -7.65 -7.40
C TYR A 84 -6.76 -6.64 -7.21
N ALA A 85 -6.41 -5.39 -6.87
CA ALA A 85 -7.40 -4.33 -6.69
C ALA A 85 -8.15 -4.06 -7.99
N THR A 86 -7.45 -3.99 -9.11
CA THR A 86 -8.06 -3.75 -10.41
C THR A 86 -9.04 -4.85 -10.78
N ARG A 87 -8.66 -6.11 -10.58
CA ARG A 87 -9.54 -7.25 -10.86
C ARG A 87 -10.80 -7.24 -10.01
N ASN A 88 -10.72 -6.68 -8.81
CA ASN A 88 -11.84 -6.63 -7.89
C ASN A 88 -12.63 -5.33 -7.97
N GLY A 89 -12.41 -4.54 -9.02
CA GLY A 89 -13.18 -3.33 -9.28
C GLY A 89 -12.86 -2.15 -8.37
N LYS A 90 -11.72 -2.18 -7.69
CA LYS A 90 -11.31 -1.08 -6.82
C LYS A 90 -10.64 0.01 -7.63
N GLU A 91 -10.85 1.26 -7.24
CA GLU A 91 -10.13 2.38 -7.85
C GLU A 91 -8.68 2.38 -7.40
N VAL A 92 -7.78 2.77 -8.29
CA VAL A 92 -6.34 2.83 -7.99
C VAL A 92 -5.85 4.25 -8.20
N GLU A 93 -5.36 4.86 -7.13
CA GLU A 93 -4.78 6.19 -7.17
C GLU A 93 -3.29 6.11 -6.84
N TYR A 94 -2.53 7.09 -7.26
CA TYR A 94 -1.07 7.09 -7.11
C TYR A 94 -0.58 8.37 -6.46
N LEU A 95 0.47 8.27 -5.63
CA LEU A 95 1.12 9.43 -5.05
C LEU A 95 1.74 10.30 -6.16
N GLU A 96 2.40 9.65 -7.11
CA GLU A 96 2.98 10.32 -8.28
C GLU A 96 2.32 9.80 -9.54
N PRO A 97 2.00 10.70 -10.48
CA PRO A 97 1.34 10.28 -11.74
C PRO A 97 2.18 9.24 -12.47
N LEU A 98 1.51 8.25 -13.07
CA LEU A 98 2.20 7.29 -13.90
C LEU A 98 2.75 7.98 -15.13
N LYS A 99 4.00 7.64 -15.50
CA LYS A 99 4.61 8.17 -16.70
C LYS A 99 3.95 7.54 -17.92
N LYS A 100 3.60 8.39 -18.88
CA LYS A 100 3.14 7.93 -20.18
C LYS A 100 4.30 8.05 -21.15
N ASP A 101 4.60 6.98 -21.81
CA ASP A 101 5.61 6.96 -22.87
C ASP A 101 5.01 7.56 -24.15
#